data_41d88fe81ad76cd0b4014efe5e1a691f
#
_entry.id   41d88fe81ad76cd0b4014efe5e1a691f
#
_cell.length_a   1.000
_cell.length_b   1.000
_cell.length_c   1.000
_cell.angle_alpha   90.00
_cell.angle_beta   90.00
_cell.angle_gamma   90.00
#
_symmetry.space_group_name_H-M   'P 1'
#
loop_
_entity.id
_entity.type
_entity.pdbx_description
1 polymer ?
#
loop_
_entity_poly.entity_id
_entity_poly.type
_entity_poly.pdbx_seq_one_letter_code
_entity_poly.pdbx_strand_id
1 'polypeptide(L)'
;MKILAIRGKNLASLAGEFTIDFTTEPLCSAGIFAITGATGSGKSTLLDALCLALFDKTPRTEGSSDSISVSDTEGQSIGQKDPRSILRRGTTHGYAEVDFKALNGLCYRSSWSVARARDKITGKLKNAEIRVFRLDNQEEIQGTKTEILSRIQELLGMNFEQFTRSVLLAQNDFSTFLKAKQNEKAELLEKLTGTDIYSRISKTIYMRAKDAEEKWQSMYNRTKDIELLPEETVKQYLTEQNSIIESLSLLQMLLIFQIPLLRCPR
;
A
#
# COMPACT_ATOMS: atom_id res chain seq x y z
N MET A 1 1.16 -10.84 -12.02
CA MET A 1 -0.16 -10.37 -12.51
C MET A 1 -0.29 -10.67 -14.00
N LYS A 2 -1.49 -11.08 -14.49
CA LYS A 2 -1.79 -11.26 -15.93
C LYS A 2 -3.22 -10.78 -16.18
N ILE A 3 -3.42 -9.90 -17.17
CA ILE A 3 -4.76 -9.50 -17.62
C ILE A 3 -5.32 -10.64 -18.47
N LEU A 4 -6.57 -11.01 -18.22
CA LEU A 4 -7.27 -12.11 -18.89
C LEU A 4 -8.31 -11.59 -19.88
N ALA A 5 -9.07 -10.55 -19.51
CA ALA A 5 -10.03 -9.90 -20.40
C ALA A 5 -10.26 -8.45 -20.01
N ILE A 6 -10.65 -7.64 -20.99
CA ILE A 6 -11.11 -6.25 -20.82
C ILE A 6 -12.48 -6.14 -21.47
N ARG A 7 -13.46 -5.62 -20.74
CA ARG A 7 -14.81 -5.35 -21.24
C ARG A 7 -15.21 -3.91 -20.90
N GLY A 8 -16.10 -3.36 -21.66
CA GLY A 8 -16.62 -2.05 -21.36
C GLY A 8 -17.78 -1.66 -22.24
N LYS A 9 -18.43 -0.56 -21.84
CA LYS A 9 -19.55 0.02 -22.55
C LYS A 9 -19.58 1.54 -22.40
N ASN A 10 -19.81 2.22 -23.49
CA ASN A 10 -20.05 3.67 -23.53
C ASN A 10 -18.94 4.50 -22.84
N LEU A 11 -17.70 4.25 -23.18
CA LEU A 11 -16.54 4.96 -22.66
C LEU A 11 -15.92 5.85 -23.73
N ALA A 12 -15.85 7.14 -23.49
CA ALA A 12 -15.30 8.18 -24.40
C ALA A 12 -15.75 7.98 -25.86
N SER A 13 -14.82 7.61 -26.79
CA SER A 13 -15.13 7.37 -28.19
C SER A 13 -15.74 6.00 -28.47
N LEU A 14 -15.64 5.04 -27.57
CA LEU A 14 -16.20 3.70 -27.75
C LEU A 14 -17.69 3.69 -27.40
N ALA A 15 -18.51 3.50 -28.44
CA ALA A 15 -19.96 3.34 -28.30
C ALA A 15 -20.34 1.87 -28.21
N GLY A 16 -21.36 1.57 -27.40
CA GLY A 16 -21.82 0.20 -27.23
C GLY A 16 -20.86 -0.66 -26.38
N GLU A 17 -21.08 -1.96 -26.41
CA GLU A 17 -20.28 -2.93 -25.67
C GLU A 17 -19.09 -3.41 -26.50
N PHE A 18 -17.97 -3.63 -25.81
CA PHE A 18 -16.79 -4.27 -26.39
C PHE A 18 -16.22 -5.28 -25.41
N THR A 19 -15.60 -6.32 -25.95
CA THR A 19 -14.89 -7.34 -25.18
C THR A 19 -13.59 -7.70 -25.90
N ILE A 20 -12.50 -7.74 -25.14
CA ILE A 20 -11.20 -8.25 -25.58
C ILE A 20 -10.83 -9.35 -24.62
N ASP A 21 -10.76 -10.57 -25.12
CA ASP A 21 -10.43 -11.76 -24.33
C ASP A 21 -9.04 -12.26 -24.72
N PHE A 22 -8.09 -12.18 -23.79
CA PHE A 22 -6.72 -12.62 -23.98
C PHE A 22 -6.51 -14.11 -23.68
N THR A 23 -7.57 -14.82 -23.31
CA THR A 23 -7.53 -16.28 -23.05
C THR A 23 -7.91 -17.11 -24.27
N THR A 24 -8.46 -16.45 -25.30
CA THR A 24 -8.90 -17.09 -26.55
C THR A 24 -7.92 -16.82 -27.70
N GLU A 25 -7.90 -17.73 -28.69
CA GLU A 25 -7.14 -17.51 -29.92
C GLU A 25 -7.74 -16.35 -30.75
N PRO A 26 -6.92 -15.53 -31.43
CA PRO A 26 -5.45 -15.67 -31.59
C PRO A 26 -4.63 -14.99 -30.47
N LEU A 27 -5.26 -14.30 -29.50
CA LEU A 27 -4.56 -13.48 -28.52
C LEU A 27 -3.84 -14.31 -27.45
N CYS A 28 -4.33 -15.52 -27.15
CA CYS A 28 -3.74 -16.33 -26.08
C CYS A 28 -2.36 -16.91 -26.44
N SER A 29 -2.14 -17.21 -27.71
CA SER A 29 -0.86 -17.69 -28.25
C SER A 29 0.05 -16.57 -28.76
N ALA A 30 -0.49 -15.36 -28.99
CA ALA A 30 0.28 -14.22 -29.47
C ALA A 30 1.17 -13.66 -28.35
N GLY A 31 2.48 -13.75 -28.50
CA GLY A 31 3.44 -13.13 -27.56
C GLY A 31 3.39 -11.60 -27.61
N ILE A 32 3.12 -11.05 -28.80
CA ILE A 32 3.00 -9.60 -29.07
C ILE A 32 1.80 -9.39 -29.99
N PHE A 33 1.02 -8.36 -29.72
CA PHE A 33 -0.09 -7.94 -30.59
C PHE A 33 -0.11 -6.40 -30.69
N ALA A 34 -0.71 -5.87 -31.76
CA ALA A 34 -0.83 -4.46 -32.01
C ALA A 34 -2.29 -4.03 -32.01
N ILE A 35 -2.58 -2.91 -31.33
CA ILE A 35 -3.89 -2.24 -31.38
C ILE A 35 -3.78 -1.11 -32.39
N THR A 36 -4.38 -1.27 -33.58
CA THR A 36 -4.33 -0.32 -34.68
C THR A 36 -5.67 0.36 -34.92
N GLY A 37 -5.66 1.52 -35.54
CA GLY A 37 -6.88 2.26 -35.89
C GLY A 37 -6.62 3.75 -36.08
N ALA A 38 -7.55 4.45 -36.67
CA ALA A 38 -7.49 5.91 -36.90
C ALA A 38 -7.37 6.71 -35.59
N THR A 39 -6.92 7.94 -35.64
CA THR A 39 -6.94 8.85 -34.47
C THR A 39 -8.36 9.04 -33.99
N GLY A 40 -8.61 8.96 -32.68
CA GLY A 40 -9.94 9.04 -32.10
C GLY A 40 -10.75 7.74 -32.09
N SER A 41 -10.25 6.63 -32.65
CA SER A 41 -10.96 5.34 -32.70
C SER A 41 -11.13 4.63 -31.34
N GLY A 42 -10.56 5.15 -30.26
CA GLY A 42 -10.73 4.57 -28.92
C GLY A 42 -9.58 3.69 -28.44
N LYS A 43 -8.44 3.64 -29.15
CA LYS A 43 -7.26 2.83 -28.72
C LYS A 43 -6.83 3.13 -27.27
N SER A 44 -6.65 4.42 -26.95
CA SER A 44 -6.31 4.85 -25.58
C SER A 44 -7.46 4.64 -24.60
N THR A 45 -8.71 4.63 -25.07
CA THR A 45 -9.89 4.37 -24.21
C THR A 45 -9.90 2.94 -23.68
N LEU A 46 -9.34 1.98 -24.40
CA LEU A 46 -9.15 0.62 -23.90
C LEU A 46 -8.20 0.58 -22.68
N LEU A 47 -7.15 1.39 -22.74
CA LEU A 47 -6.21 1.54 -21.62
C LEU A 47 -6.84 2.31 -20.46
N ASP A 48 -7.64 3.34 -20.75
CA ASP A 48 -8.43 4.06 -19.75
C ASP A 48 -9.41 3.10 -19.05
N ALA A 49 -10.10 2.21 -19.79
CA ALA A 49 -11.00 1.21 -19.22
C ALA A 49 -10.31 0.28 -18.25
N LEU A 50 -9.11 -0.18 -18.61
CA LEU A 50 -8.26 -1.00 -17.74
C LEU A 50 -7.94 -0.27 -16.43
N CYS A 51 -7.51 0.98 -16.52
CA CYS A 51 -7.16 1.78 -15.35
C CYS A 51 -8.37 2.13 -14.47
N LEU A 52 -9.53 2.42 -15.08
CA LEU A 52 -10.78 2.67 -14.34
C LEU A 52 -11.20 1.46 -13.52
N ALA A 53 -11.23 0.29 -14.12
CA ALA A 53 -11.64 -0.93 -13.46
C ALA A 53 -10.70 -1.28 -12.28
N LEU A 54 -9.40 -1.02 -12.39
CA LEU A 54 -8.42 -1.40 -11.37
C LEU A 54 -8.16 -0.31 -10.32
N PHE A 55 -8.28 0.98 -10.69
CA PHE A 55 -7.80 2.08 -9.84
C PHE A 55 -8.77 3.26 -9.69
N ASP A 56 -9.93 3.26 -10.38
CA ASP A 56 -10.85 4.42 -10.44
C ASP A 56 -10.16 5.71 -10.94
N LYS A 57 -9.18 5.57 -11.82
CA LYS A 57 -8.36 6.66 -12.38
C LYS A 57 -8.08 6.42 -13.85
N THR A 58 -7.74 7.47 -14.59
CA THR A 58 -7.26 7.33 -15.96
C THR A 58 -5.94 8.08 -16.15
N PRO A 59 -5.02 7.56 -16.96
CA PRO A 59 -3.75 8.25 -17.25
C PRO A 59 -3.98 9.63 -17.89
N ARG A 60 -5.06 9.76 -18.63
CA ARG A 60 -5.45 11.00 -19.34
C ARG A 60 -5.74 12.16 -18.38
N THR A 61 -6.30 11.87 -17.20
CA THR A 61 -6.77 12.89 -16.26
C THR A 61 -5.74 13.28 -15.21
N GLU A 62 -4.71 12.46 -14.98
CA GLU A 62 -3.71 12.76 -13.93
C GLU A 62 -2.83 13.98 -14.21
N GLY A 63 -2.53 14.26 -15.48
CA GLY A 63 -1.74 15.44 -15.87
C GLY A 63 -2.53 16.76 -15.90
N SER A 64 -3.85 16.72 -15.62
CA SER A 64 -4.72 17.88 -15.70
C SER A 64 -4.70 18.72 -14.43
N SER A 65 -4.96 20.03 -14.56
CA SER A 65 -5.12 20.92 -13.41
C SER A 65 -6.45 20.68 -12.70
N ASP A 66 -6.45 20.67 -11.36
CA ASP A 66 -7.66 20.52 -10.53
C ASP A 66 -8.67 21.68 -10.72
N SER A 67 -8.22 22.81 -11.23
CA SER A 67 -9.02 24.02 -11.42
C SER A 67 -9.86 24.01 -12.71
N ILE A 68 -9.66 23.05 -13.62
CA ILE A 68 -10.38 23.00 -14.89
C ILE A 68 -11.62 22.13 -14.74
N SER A 69 -12.78 22.73 -14.98
CA SER A 69 -14.06 22.02 -15.05
C SER A 69 -14.50 21.89 -16.51
N VAL A 70 -15.08 20.75 -16.85
CA VAL A 70 -15.65 20.46 -18.17
C VAL A 70 -17.17 20.48 -18.06
N SER A 71 -17.83 21.15 -19.00
CA SER A 71 -19.32 21.11 -19.08
C SER A 71 -19.76 19.67 -19.35
N ASP A 72 -20.61 19.13 -18.48
CA ASP A 72 -21.22 17.81 -18.66
C ASP A 72 -22.61 17.89 -19.34
N THR A 73 -23.59 18.47 -18.66
CA THR A 73 -24.94 18.73 -19.17
C THR A 73 -25.31 20.17 -18.85
N GLU A 74 -26.43 20.68 -19.40
CA GLU A 74 -26.86 22.05 -19.16
C GLU A 74 -26.84 22.43 -17.68
N GLY A 75 -26.01 23.42 -17.34
CA GLY A 75 -25.87 23.95 -15.98
C GLY A 75 -25.04 23.07 -15.02
N GLN A 76 -24.40 21.96 -15.49
CA GLN A 76 -23.56 21.11 -14.67
C GLN A 76 -22.14 21.03 -15.24
N SER A 77 -21.16 21.11 -14.35
CA SER A 77 -19.76 20.92 -14.68
C SER A 77 -19.16 19.78 -13.82
N ILE A 78 -18.20 19.10 -14.40
CA ILE A 78 -17.44 18.03 -13.73
C ILE A 78 -15.95 18.39 -13.77
N GLY A 79 -15.21 18.11 -12.71
CA GLY A 79 -13.77 18.33 -12.72
C GLY A 79 -13.09 17.50 -13.80
N GLN A 80 -12.07 18.05 -14.45
CA GLN A 80 -11.34 17.36 -15.50
C GLN A 80 -10.66 16.08 -15.00
N LYS A 81 -10.27 16.03 -13.72
CA LYS A 81 -9.71 14.85 -13.06
C LYS A 81 -10.73 13.80 -12.64
N ASP A 82 -12.01 14.12 -12.70
CA ASP A 82 -13.05 13.18 -12.29
C ASP A 82 -13.15 12.04 -13.30
N PRO A 83 -12.91 10.79 -12.89
CA PRO A 83 -12.92 9.63 -13.80
C PRO A 83 -14.29 9.42 -14.46
N ARG A 84 -15.38 9.93 -13.85
CA ARG A 84 -16.74 9.83 -14.41
C ARG A 84 -16.91 10.64 -15.71
N SER A 85 -16.02 11.60 -15.97
CA SER A 85 -16.00 12.40 -17.21
C SER A 85 -15.80 11.55 -18.47
N ILE A 86 -15.31 10.31 -18.31
CA ILE A 86 -15.12 9.36 -19.41
C ILE A 86 -16.42 8.79 -19.96
N LEU A 87 -17.54 8.90 -19.23
CA LEU A 87 -18.82 8.44 -19.74
C LEU A 87 -19.12 9.12 -21.09
N ARG A 88 -19.41 8.31 -22.11
CA ARG A 88 -19.73 8.80 -23.45
C ARG A 88 -20.90 9.77 -23.40
N ARG A 89 -20.73 10.94 -24.03
CA ARG A 89 -21.81 11.94 -24.15
C ARG A 89 -23.00 11.33 -24.86
N GLY A 90 -24.22 11.70 -24.40
CA GLY A 90 -25.45 11.16 -24.93
C GLY A 90 -25.84 9.76 -24.45
N THR A 91 -25.11 9.22 -23.45
CA THR A 91 -25.45 7.94 -22.83
C THR A 91 -25.79 8.09 -21.35
N THR A 92 -26.58 7.15 -20.82
CA THR A 92 -27.08 7.19 -19.44
C THR A 92 -26.25 6.35 -18.50
N HIS A 93 -25.50 5.34 -18.99
CA HIS A 93 -24.64 4.48 -18.21
C HIS A 93 -23.45 3.99 -19.03
N GLY A 94 -22.37 3.68 -18.31
CA GLY A 94 -21.17 3.07 -18.86
C GLY A 94 -20.45 2.24 -17.80
N TYR A 95 -19.66 1.28 -18.25
CA TYR A 95 -18.86 0.44 -17.35
C TYR A 95 -17.52 0.04 -17.99
N ALA A 96 -16.59 -0.33 -17.14
CA ALA A 96 -15.33 -0.97 -17.48
C ALA A 96 -15.14 -2.20 -16.56
N GLU A 97 -14.79 -3.34 -17.13
CA GLU A 97 -14.50 -4.57 -16.39
C GLU A 97 -13.19 -5.17 -16.84
N VAL A 98 -12.45 -5.71 -15.88
CA VAL A 98 -11.16 -6.37 -16.12
C VAL A 98 -11.11 -7.68 -15.35
N ASP A 99 -10.88 -8.76 -16.09
CA ASP A 99 -10.53 -10.04 -15.51
C ASP A 99 -9.01 -10.15 -15.42
N PHE A 100 -8.48 -10.49 -14.26
CA PHE A 100 -7.05 -10.57 -14.04
C PHE A 100 -6.68 -11.73 -13.10
N LYS A 101 -5.50 -12.31 -13.33
CA LYS A 101 -4.86 -13.24 -12.41
C LYS A 101 -3.95 -12.44 -11.47
N ALA A 102 -4.24 -12.50 -10.17
CA ALA A 102 -3.51 -11.80 -9.12
C ALA A 102 -2.19 -12.50 -8.77
N LEU A 103 -1.38 -11.87 -7.90
CA LEU A 103 -0.12 -12.44 -7.41
C LEU A 103 -0.29 -13.73 -6.62
N ASN A 104 -1.44 -13.89 -5.94
CA ASN A 104 -1.80 -15.11 -5.22
C ASN A 104 -2.22 -16.29 -6.15
N GLY A 105 -2.18 -16.10 -7.46
CA GLY A 105 -2.52 -17.11 -8.45
C GLY A 105 -4.01 -17.27 -8.75
N LEU A 106 -4.90 -16.60 -8.00
CA LEU A 106 -6.35 -16.65 -8.20
C LEU A 106 -6.81 -15.61 -9.24
N CYS A 107 -7.96 -15.86 -9.84
CA CYS A 107 -8.54 -15.00 -10.86
C CYS A 107 -9.67 -14.14 -10.26
N TYR A 108 -9.66 -12.86 -10.60
CA TYR A 108 -10.62 -11.88 -10.12
C TYR A 108 -11.19 -11.08 -11.28
N ARG A 109 -12.43 -10.58 -11.11
CA ARG A 109 -13.04 -9.55 -11.96
C ARG A 109 -13.21 -8.29 -11.16
N SER A 110 -12.64 -7.19 -11.64
CA SER A 110 -12.94 -5.86 -11.14
C SER A 110 -13.86 -5.14 -12.11
N SER A 111 -14.93 -4.55 -11.61
CA SER A 111 -15.94 -3.82 -12.37
C SER A 111 -16.07 -2.41 -11.84
N TRP A 112 -15.95 -1.43 -12.72
CA TRP A 112 -16.21 -0.01 -12.48
C TRP A 112 -17.42 0.40 -13.29
N SER A 113 -18.37 1.10 -12.69
CA SER A 113 -19.56 1.56 -13.39
C SER A 113 -20.00 2.95 -12.97
N VAL A 114 -20.59 3.67 -13.90
CA VAL A 114 -21.17 5.00 -13.69
C VAL A 114 -22.52 5.12 -14.41
N ALA A 115 -23.47 5.76 -13.77
CA ALA A 115 -24.79 6.01 -14.34
C ALA A 115 -25.27 7.42 -14.06
N ARG A 116 -26.19 7.91 -14.90
CA ARG A 116 -26.90 9.18 -14.70
C ARG A 116 -28.15 8.97 -13.85
N ALA A 117 -28.55 10.03 -13.15
CA ALA A 117 -29.75 10.01 -12.34
C ALA A 117 -30.97 9.79 -13.20
N ARG A 118 -31.90 8.93 -12.72
CA ARG A 118 -33.19 8.61 -13.37
C ARG A 118 -33.05 8.06 -14.80
N ASP A 119 -31.88 7.52 -15.14
CA ASP A 119 -31.53 7.02 -16.48
C ASP A 119 -31.82 8.03 -17.60
N LYS A 120 -31.62 9.33 -17.32
CA LYS A 120 -31.81 10.43 -18.27
C LYS A 120 -30.45 10.96 -18.73
N ILE A 121 -30.31 11.22 -20.04
CA ILE A 121 -29.11 11.79 -20.66
C ILE A 121 -28.72 13.14 -20.01
N THR A 122 -29.70 13.95 -19.62
CA THR A 122 -29.49 15.20 -18.90
C THR A 122 -29.35 15.04 -17.38
N GLY A 123 -29.47 13.83 -16.87
CA GLY A 123 -29.38 13.53 -15.45
C GLY A 123 -27.96 13.73 -14.90
N LYS A 124 -27.87 14.18 -13.64
CA LYS A 124 -26.60 14.32 -12.94
C LYS A 124 -25.86 12.95 -12.83
N LEU A 125 -24.55 12.93 -13.03
CA LEU A 125 -23.73 11.74 -12.82
C LEU A 125 -23.79 11.30 -11.36
N LYS A 126 -24.08 10.02 -11.14
CA LYS A 126 -23.98 9.37 -9.82
C LYS A 126 -22.52 9.10 -9.49
N ASN A 127 -22.26 8.73 -8.25
CA ASN A 127 -20.95 8.26 -7.86
C ASN A 127 -20.61 6.96 -8.61
N ALA A 128 -19.35 6.81 -9.00
CA ALA A 128 -18.89 5.58 -9.61
C ALA A 128 -18.88 4.45 -8.55
N GLU A 129 -19.38 3.29 -8.96
CA GLU A 129 -19.38 2.07 -8.17
C GLU A 129 -18.23 1.18 -8.62
N ILE A 130 -17.56 0.55 -7.66
CA ILE A 130 -16.51 -0.44 -7.92
C ILE A 130 -16.87 -1.71 -7.18
N ARG A 131 -16.78 -2.85 -7.87
CA ARG A 131 -17.01 -4.17 -7.31
C ARG A 131 -15.91 -5.12 -7.74
N VAL A 132 -15.57 -6.06 -6.87
CA VAL A 132 -14.57 -7.10 -7.19
C VAL A 132 -15.16 -8.46 -6.87
N PHE A 133 -15.04 -9.36 -7.83
CA PHE A 133 -15.51 -10.73 -7.71
C PHE A 133 -14.33 -11.69 -7.89
N ARG A 134 -14.30 -12.72 -7.10
CA ARG A 134 -13.42 -13.86 -7.30
C ARG A 134 -14.08 -14.79 -8.32
N LEU A 135 -13.38 -15.12 -9.42
CA LEU A 135 -14.01 -15.80 -10.55
C LEU A 135 -14.29 -17.28 -10.32
N ASP A 136 -13.54 -17.96 -9.46
CA ASP A 136 -13.69 -19.38 -9.18
C ASP A 136 -14.96 -19.72 -8.37
N ASN A 137 -15.37 -18.87 -7.44
CA ASN A 137 -16.55 -19.09 -6.58
C ASN A 137 -17.60 -17.98 -6.69
N GLN A 138 -17.42 -17.01 -7.58
CA GLN A 138 -18.31 -15.85 -7.77
C GLN A 138 -18.54 -15.02 -6.49
N GLU A 139 -17.62 -15.09 -5.53
CA GLU A 139 -17.70 -14.38 -4.27
C GLU A 139 -17.34 -12.91 -4.47
N GLU A 140 -18.24 -12.02 -4.05
CA GLU A 140 -18.00 -10.57 -4.09
C GLU A 140 -17.18 -10.16 -2.85
N ILE A 141 -16.10 -9.41 -3.07
CA ILE A 141 -15.32 -8.79 -2.00
C ILE A 141 -16.10 -7.59 -1.48
N GLN A 142 -16.64 -7.70 -0.27
CA GLN A 142 -17.41 -6.66 0.38
C GLN A 142 -16.49 -5.58 0.97
N GLY A 143 -16.94 -4.32 0.97
CA GLY A 143 -16.23 -3.21 1.58
C GLY A 143 -16.65 -1.86 1.03
N THR A 144 -16.14 -0.79 1.61
CA THR A 144 -16.25 0.55 1.07
C THR A 144 -15.40 0.67 -0.20
N LYS A 145 -15.70 1.66 -1.05
CA LYS A 145 -14.92 1.91 -2.28
C LYS A 145 -13.42 2.00 -2.01
N THR A 146 -13.01 2.65 -0.93
CA THR A 146 -11.59 2.81 -0.56
C THR A 146 -10.96 1.47 -0.17
N GLU A 147 -11.66 0.66 0.59
CA GLU A 147 -11.19 -0.68 1.00
C GLU A 147 -11.05 -1.61 -0.20
N ILE A 148 -12.04 -1.58 -1.12
CA ILE A 148 -11.99 -2.37 -2.38
C ILE A 148 -10.78 -1.96 -3.22
N LEU A 149 -10.54 -0.64 -3.41
CA LEU A 149 -9.37 -0.16 -4.15
C LEU A 149 -8.05 -0.56 -3.49
N SER A 150 -7.95 -0.48 -2.17
CA SER A 150 -6.77 -0.95 -1.44
C SER A 150 -6.56 -2.45 -1.64
N ARG A 151 -7.65 -3.22 -1.60
CA ARG A 151 -7.59 -4.67 -1.84
C ARG A 151 -7.14 -5.02 -3.26
N ILE A 152 -7.62 -4.28 -4.26
CA ILE A 152 -7.14 -4.45 -5.65
C ILE A 152 -5.63 -4.18 -5.73
N GLN A 153 -5.14 -3.11 -5.12
CA GLN A 153 -3.70 -2.79 -5.11
C GLN A 153 -2.86 -3.88 -4.43
N GLU A 154 -3.33 -4.46 -3.34
CA GLU A 154 -2.69 -5.61 -2.69
C GLU A 154 -2.65 -6.84 -3.63
N LEU A 155 -3.76 -7.16 -4.29
CA LEU A 155 -3.85 -8.28 -5.23
C LEU A 155 -2.95 -8.11 -6.46
N LEU A 156 -2.78 -6.86 -6.92
CA LEU A 156 -1.91 -6.50 -8.05
C LEU A 156 -0.44 -6.38 -7.62
N GLY A 157 -0.18 -6.06 -6.35
CA GLY A 157 1.16 -5.76 -5.82
C GLY A 157 1.72 -4.41 -6.27
N MET A 158 0.90 -3.52 -6.84
CA MET A 158 1.32 -2.20 -7.31
C MET A 158 0.19 -1.18 -7.25
N ASN A 159 0.55 0.08 -7.06
CA ASN A 159 -0.37 1.20 -7.12
C ASN A 159 -0.54 1.72 -8.57
N PHE A 160 -1.42 2.72 -8.75
CA PHE A 160 -1.72 3.29 -10.06
C PHE A 160 -0.49 3.89 -10.76
N GLU A 161 0.34 4.66 -10.04
CA GLU A 161 1.54 5.28 -10.63
C GLU A 161 2.57 4.24 -11.08
N GLN A 162 2.75 3.19 -10.28
CA GLN A 162 3.63 2.09 -10.63
C GLN A 162 3.12 1.33 -11.85
N PHE A 163 1.81 1.08 -11.90
CA PHE A 163 1.16 0.40 -13.02
C PHE A 163 1.30 1.19 -14.34
N THR A 164 1.02 2.49 -14.32
CA THR A 164 1.10 3.34 -15.51
C THR A 164 2.53 3.53 -16.00
N ARG A 165 3.51 3.54 -15.11
CA ARG A 165 4.93 3.69 -15.47
C ARG A 165 5.61 2.39 -15.91
N SER A 166 5.09 1.24 -15.48
CA SER A 166 5.76 -0.05 -15.71
C SER A 166 5.03 -0.96 -16.67
N VAL A 167 3.71 -1.03 -16.57
CA VAL A 167 2.88 -1.96 -17.36
C VAL A 167 2.25 -1.28 -18.55
N LEU A 168 1.69 -0.10 -18.33
CA LEU A 168 0.92 0.60 -19.37
C LEU A 168 1.79 1.45 -20.29
N LEU A 169 2.86 2.07 -19.80
CA LEU A 169 3.71 3.04 -20.50
C LEU A 169 2.87 4.05 -21.31
N ALA A 170 2.00 4.78 -20.60
CA ALA A 170 1.15 5.78 -21.22
C ALA A 170 1.97 6.82 -21.99
N GLN A 171 1.33 7.48 -22.95
CA GLN A 171 2.01 8.47 -23.82
C GLN A 171 2.69 9.54 -22.95
N ASN A 172 4.00 9.74 -23.15
CA ASN A 172 4.95 10.58 -22.40
C ASN A 172 5.47 10.00 -21.07
N ASP A 173 4.91 8.95 -20.49
CA ASP A 173 5.37 8.38 -19.23
C ASP A 173 6.69 7.61 -19.38
N PHE A 174 6.96 7.06 -20.57
CA PHE A 174 8.23 6.41 -20.86
C PHE A 174 9.42 7.38 -20.75
N SER A 175 9.28 8.62 -21.24
CA SER A 175 10.31 9.63 -21.09
C SER A 175 10.52 10.04 -19.63
N THR A 176 9.45 10.06 -18.85
CA THR A 176 9.46 10.34 -17.40
C THR A 176 10.15 9.21 -16.64
N PHE A 177 9.86 7.95 -17.00
CA PHE A 177 10.57 6.79 -16.44
C PHE A 177 12.08 6.84 -16.75
N LEU A 178 12.46 7.15 -17.99
CA LEU A 178 13.87 7.26 -18.35
C LEU A 178 14.61 8.39 -17.61
N LYS A 179 13.89 9.47 -17.27
CA LYS A 179 14.42 10.62 -16.51
C LYS A 179 14.32 10.45 -14.99
N ALA A 180 13.57 9.46 -14.50
CA ALA A 180 13.41 9.20 -13.09
C ALA A 180 14.75 8.90 -12.39
N LYS A 181 14.84 9.20 -11.11
CA LYS A 181 16.05 8.95 -10.30
C LYS A 181 16.33 7.44 -10.21
N GLN A 182 17.60 7.09 -10.05
CA GLN A 182 18.05 5.69 -10.03
C GLN A 182 17.32 4.85 -8.96
N ASN A 183 17.04 5.41 -7.79
CA ASN A 183 16.32 4.73 -6.72
C ASN A 183 14.86 4.41 -7.11
N GLU A 184 14.17 5.33 -7.79
CA GLU A 184 12.80 5.13 -8.27
C GLU A 184 12.73 4.05 -9.36
N LYS A 185 13.74 4.03 -10.25
CA LYS A 185 13.88 2.98 -11.27
C LYS A 185 14.12 1.61 -10.63
N ALA A 186 15.01 1.56 -9.63
CA ALA A 186 15.34 0.32 -8.92
C ALA A 186 14.09 -0.25 -8.20
N GLU A 187 13.33 0.59 -7.49
CA GLU A 187 12.11 0.18 -6.79
C GLU A 187 11.05 -0.38 -7.76
N LEU A 188 10.87 0.26 -8.92
CA LEU A 188 9.96 -0.23 -9.95
C LEU A 188 10.41 -1.58 -10.52
N LEU A 189 11.70 -1.73 -10.82
CA LEU A 189 12.27 -2.97 -11.32
C LEU A 189 12.16 -4.09 -10.29
N GLU A 190 12.45 -3.82 -9.01
CA GLU A 190 12.30 -4.79 -7.92
C GLU A 190 10.86 -5.33 -7.83
N LYS A 191 9.86 -4.44 -7.94
CA LYS A 191 8.43 -4.84 -7.92
C LYS A 191 8.03 -5.64 -9.15
N LEU A 192 8.52 -5.28 -10.33
CA LEU A 192 8.24 -6.00 -11.59
C LEU A 192 8.87 -7.39 -11.59
N THR A 193 10.07 -7.53 -11.06
CA THR A 193 10.81 -8.80 -11.00
C THR A 193 10.46 -9.66 -9.79
N GLY A 194 9.67 -9.12 -8.83
CA GLY A 194 9.35 -9.81 -7.59
C GLY A 194 10.55 -9.94 -6.64
N THR A 195 11.58 -9.11 -6.82
CA THR A 195 12.80 -9.14 -6.00
C THR A 195 12.76 -8.20 -4.80
N ASP A 196 11.64 -7.52 -4.57
CA ASP A 196 11.40 -6.63 -3.41
C ASP A 196 11.58 -7.35 -2.06
N ILE A 197 11.40 -8.68 -2.04
CA ILE A 197 11.63 -9.49 -0.84
C ILE A 197 13.08 -9.36 -0.33
N TYR A 198 14.07 -9.27 -1.23
CA TYR A 198 15.48 -9.13 -0.83
C TYR A 198 15.77 -7.77 -0.19
N SER A 199 15.19 -6.70 -0.73
CA SER A 199 15.27 -5.36 -0.14
C SER A 199 14.61 -5.31 1.24
N ARG A 200 13.47 -5.98 1.44
CA ARG A 200 12.80 -6.10 2.74
C ARG A 200 13.64 -6.88 3.75
N ILE A 201 14.22 -8.00 3.33
CA ILE A 201 15.12 -8.80 4.16
C ILE A 201 16.35 -7.97 4.57
N SER A 202 16.99 -7.30 3.62
CA SER A 202 18.16 -6.44 3.86
C SER A 202 17.85 -5.34 4.87
N LYS A 203 16.74 -4.61 4.71
CA LYS A 203 16.30 -3.58 5.67
C LYS A 203 16.06 -4.16 7.07
N THR A 204 15.42 -5.32 7.15
CA THR A 204 15.14 -5.97 8.44
C THR A 204 16.43 -6.39 9.14
N ILE A 205 17.38 -6.96 8.41
CA ILE A 205 18.69 -7.34 8.94
C ILE A 205 19.46 -6.11 9.43
N TYR A 206 19.48 -5.04 8.62
CA TYR A 206 20.13 -3.79 8.99
C TYR A 206 19.57 -3.20 10.28
N MET A 207 18.23 -3.13 10.40
CA MET A 207 17.57 -2.62 11.62
C MET A 207 17.92 -3.47 12.84
N ARG A 208 17.87 -4.80 12.71
CA ARG A 208 18.25 -5.70 13.81
C ARG A 208 19.72 -5.57 14.22
N ALA A 209 20.61 -5.42 13.24
CA ALA A 209 22.03 -5.20 13.51
C ALA A 209 22.27 -3.86 14.24
N LYS A 210 21.60 -2.80 13.79
CA LYS A 210 21.66 -1.49 14.43
C LYS A 210 21.16 -1.52 15.88
N ASP A 211 20.00 -2.14 16.11
CA ASP A 211 19.43 -2.28 17.46
C ASP A 211 20.36 -3.08 18.39
N ALA A 212 21.01 -4.12 17.87
CA ALA A 212 21.98 -4.91 18.63
C ALA A 212 23.23 -4.09 18.96
N GLU A 213 23.75 -3.33 18.00
CA GLU A 213 24.89 -2.42 18.16
C GLU A 213 24.60 -1.35 19.21
N GLU A 214 23.44 -0.70 19.15
CA GLU A 214 23.03 0.32 20.13
C GLU A 214 22.91 -0.28 21.55
N LYS A 215 22.34 -1.48 21.68
CA LYS A 215 22.28 -2.19 22.97
C LYS A 215 23.65 -2.53 23.50
N TRP A 216 24.52 -3.07 22.64
CA TRP A 216 25.89 -3.39 23.00
C TRP A 216 26.65 -2.14 23.45
N GLN A 217 26.56 -1.05 22.68
CA GLN A 217 27.23 0.21 22.99
C GLN A 217 26.72 0.81 24.32
N SER A 218 25.42 0.72 24.57
CA SER A 218 24.83 1.15 25.84
C SER A 218 25.38 0.34 27.02
N MET A 219 25.43 -0.98 26.89
CA MET A 219 26.00 -1.84 27.93
C MET A 219 27.51 -1.59 28.13
N TYR A 220 28.25 -1.47 27.04
CA TYR A 220 29.68 -1.18 27.07
C TYR A 220 29.95 0.15 27.78
N ASN A 221 29.22 1.22 27.44
CA ASN A 221 29.39 2.52 28.08
C ASN A 221 29.04 2.51 29.58
N ARG A 222 28.10 1.64 30.00
CA ARG A 222 27.76 1.48 31.43
C ARG A 222 28.80 0.70 32.21
N THR A 223 29.57 -0.15 31.55
CA THR A 223 30.52 -1.09 32.22
C THR A 223 31.98 -0.70 32.06
N LYS A 224 32.34 0.11 31.05
CA LYS A 224 33.71 0.45 30.71
C LYS A 224 34.52 1.10 31.85
N ASP A 225 33.81 1.85 32.71
CA ASP A 225 34.45 2.57 33.84
C ASP A 225 34.30 1.80 35.18
N ILE A 226 33.78 0.57 35.15
CA ILE A 226 33.65 -0.27 36.34
C ILE A 226 34.89 -1.12 36.44
N GLU A 227 35.74 -0.79 37.40
CA GLU A 227 36.87 -1.65 37.80
C GLU A 227 36.35 -2.79 38.68
N LEU A 228 36.61 -4.02 38.25
CA LEU A 228 36.29 -5.19 39.04
C LEU A 228 37.26 -5.31 40.20
N LEU A 229 36.71 -5.27 41.42
CA LEU A 229 37.52 -5.51 42.61
C LEU A 229 38.06 -6.96 42.63
N PRO A 230 39.30 -7.18 43.05
CA PRO A 230 39.85 -8.51 43.27
C PRO A 230 38.96 -9.32 44.24
N GLU A 231 38.84 -10.61 44.02
CA GLU A 231 37.99 -11.48 44.85
C GLU A 231 38.34 -11.42 46.35
N GLU A 232 39.65 -11.24 46.69
CA GLU A 232 40.10 -11.09 48.04
C GLU A 232 39.56 -9.83 48.70
N THR A 233 39.53 -8.73 47.97
CA THR A 233 39.00 -7.45 48.46
C THR A 233 37.48 -7.52 48.67
N VAL A 234 36.77 -8.20 47.78
CA VAL A 234 35.32 -8.43 47.93
C VAL A 234 35.07 -9.29 49.20
N LYS A 235 35.84 -10.33 49.42
CA LYS A 235 35.71 -11.17 50.65
C LYS A 235 36.01 -10.36 51.93
N GLN A 236 37.02 -9.48 51.88
CA GLN A 236 37.33 -8.60 53.02
C GLN A 236 36.16 -7.68 53.36
N TYR A 237 35.59 -7.01 52.35
CA TYR A 237 34.44 -6.13 52.56
C TYR A 237 33.19 -6.88 53.04
N LEU A 238 32.95 -8.10 52.58
CA LEU A 238 31.84 -8.91 53.06
C LEU A 238 32.02 -9.33 54.54
N THR A 239 33.25 -9.67 54.95
CA THR A 239 33.54 -10.00 56.37
C THR A 239 33.39 -8.75 57.26
N GLU A 240 33.86 -7.62 56.81
CA GLU A 240 33.73 -6.34 57.52
C GLU A 240 32.26 -5.94 57.65
N GLN A 241 31.47 -6.05 56.57
CA GLN A 241 30.05 -5.80 56.60
C GLN A 241 29.32 -6.67 57.63
N ASN A 242 29.63 -7.97 57.66
CA ASN A 242 29.03 -8.90 58.60
C ASN A 242 29.39 -8.53 60.06
N SER A 243 30.64 -8.15 60.33
CA SER A 243 31.06 -7.73 61.68
C SER A 243 30.36 -6.44 62.14
N ILE A 244 30.14 -5.52 61.22
CA ILE A 244 29.37 -4.28 61.50
C ILE A 244 27.91 -4.59 61.80
N ILE A 245 27.28 -5.50 61.05
CA ILE A 245 25.90 -5.93 61.26
C ILE A 245 25.75 -6.59 62.63
N GLU A 246 26.67 -7.48 63.01
CA GLU A 246 26.69 -8.10 64.34
C GLU A 246 26.85 -7.06 65.46
N SER A 247 27.76 -6.11 65.33
CA SER A 247 27.95 -5.03 66.27
C SER A 247 26.71 -4.14 66.43
N LEU A 248 26.05 -3.83 65.31
CA LEU A 248 24.78 -3.10 65.34
C LEU A 248 23.65 -3.86 66.02
N SER A 249 23.56 -5.18 65.82
CA SER A 249 22.57 -6.01 66.46
C SER A 249 22.78 -6.11 67.97
N LEU A 250 24.05 -6.18 68.40
CA LEU A 250 24.39 -6.14 69.83
C LEU A 250 24.05 -4.80 70.46
N LEU A 251 24.37 -3.68 69.82
CA LEU A 251 24.02 -2.34 70.28
C LEU A 251 22.51 -2.14 70.38
N GLN A 252 21.75 -2.67 69.38
CA GLN A 252 20.29 -2.64 69.46
C GLN A 252 19.73 -3.44 70.64
N MET A 253 20.27 -4.62 70.88
CA MET A 253 19.89 -5.41 72.08
C MET A 253 20.21 -4.70 73.38
N LEU A 254 21.41 -4.08 73.53
CA LEU A 254 21.78 -3.30 74.68
C LEU A 254 20.87 -2.08 74.92
N LEU A 255 20.46 -1.38 73.86
CA LEU A 255 19.51 -0.31 73.92
C LEU A 255 18.13 -0.75 74.43
N ILE A 256 17.65 -1.94 73.97
CA ILE A 256 16.38 -2.51 74.40
C ILE A 256 16.46 -2.88 75.89
N PHE A 257 17.58 -3.35 76.42
CA PHE A 257 17.74 -3.66 77.84
C PHE A 257 17.93 -2.41 78.72
N GLN A 258 18.38 -1.28 78.20
CA GLN A 258 18.47 -0.03 78.97
C GLN A 258 17.20 0.76 79.10
N ILE A 259 16.24 0.58 78.25
CA ILE A 259 14.94 1.29 78.29
C ILE A 259 14.10 0.98 79.51
N PRO A 260 14.08 -0.26 80.11
CA PRO A 260 13.33 -0.49 81.36
C PRO A 260 13.91 0.14 82.59
N LEU A 261 15.19 0.47 82.69
CA LEU A 261 15.85 1.05 83.88
C LEU A 261 15.60 2.56 84.08
N LEU A 262 15.08 3.22 83.04
CA LEU A 262 14.77 4.65 83.08
C LEU A 262 13.29 4.92 83.37
N ARG A 263 12.48 3.86 83.60
CA ARG A 263 11.06 3.96 83.97
C ARG A 263 10.81 3.42 85.39
N CYS A 264 11.50 3.99 86.39
CA CYS A 264 11.06 3.88 87.78
C CYS A 264 10.48 5.26 88.18
N PRO A 265 9.18 5.41 88.37
CA PRO A 265 8.64 6.66 88.91
C PRO A 265 8.79 6.62 90.43
N ARG A 266 9.18 7.72 91.01
CA ARG A 266 8.92 8.05 92.41
C ARG A 266 7.48 8.42 92.58
#